data_3671682467c38ae9a42c05ab2aba14e3
#
_entry.id   3671682467c38ae9a42c05ab2aba14e3
#
_cell.length_a   1.000
_cell.length_b   1.000
_cell.length_c   1.000
_cell.angle_alpha   90.00
_cell.angle_beta   90.00
_cell.angle_gamma   90.00
#
_symmetry.space_group_name_H-M   'P 1'
#
loop_
_entity.id
_entity.type
_entity.pdbx_description
1 polymer ?
#
loop_
_entity_poly.entity_id
_entity_poly.type
_entity_poly.pdbx_seq_one_letter_code
_entity_poly.pdbx_strand_id
1 'polypeptide(L)'
;MIEPISEKLDRALSLALAPNEQVVVELRGVYKEALVCTNIRVLILKAGWMTGQWFGTDMFQCPYRNVAGAQVNFHILTGYFELSAGGMQNAPKSFWSTNNSISPAKAPNCVTIAGRDRADKFRLACAFIMHMASGGARAGVQTSGDSIHTLERLAKLRDAGVISAAEFESKKIQILSRF
;
A
#
# COMPACT_ATOMS: atom_id res chain seq x y z
N MET A 1 -7.85 -1.22 -9.54
CA MET A 1 -8.01 0.14 -10.14
C MET A 1 -6.68 0.51 -10.76
N ILE A 2 -6.58 0.48 -12.08
CA ILE A 2 -5.35 0.78 -12.81
C ILE A 2 -5.64 1.95 -13.75
N GLU A 3 -4.96 3.08 -13.55
CA GLU A 3 -4.99 4.24 -14.43
C GLU A 3 -3.64 4.36 -15.16
N PRO A 4 -3.59 4.76 -16.41
CA PRO A 4 -2.33 4.96 -17.11
C PRO A 4 -1.54 6.13 -16.48
N ILE A 5 -0.31 5.88 -16.10
CA ILE A 5 0.64 6.89 -15.63
C ILE A 5 1.56 7.35 -16.77
N SER A 6 2.40 8.35 -16.52
CA SER A 6 3.32 8.80 -17.56
C SER A 6 4.40 7.75 -17.83
N GLU A 7 4.84 7.63 -19.07
CA GLU A 7 5.88 6.67 -19.50
C GLU A 7 7.13 6.69 -18.60
N LYS A 8 7.54 7.90 -18.16
CA LYS A 8 8.67 8.06 -17.25
C LYS A 8 8.43 7.39 -15.88
N LEU A 9 7.22 7.51 -15.32
CA LEU A 9 6.84 6.87 -14.07
C LEU A 9 6.67 5.36 -14.26
N ASP A 10 6.07 4.94 -15.36
CA ASP A 10 5.89 3.53 -15.69
C ASP A 10 7.22 2.78 -15.82
N ARG A 11 8.19 3.40 -16.51
CA ARG A 11 9.54 2.84 -16.61
C ARG A 11 10.21 2.74 -15.22
N ALA A 12 10.07 3.77 -14.38
CA ALA A 12 10.62 3.75 -13.03
C ALA A 12 9.94 2.68 -12.16
N LEU A 13 8.62 2.52 -12.28
CA LEU A 13 7.85 1.48 -11.61
C LEU A 13 8.33 0.07 -12.04
N SER A 14 8.41 -0.18 -13.34
CA SER A 14 8.83 -1.47 -13.89
C SER A 14 10.23 -1.90 -13.41
N LEU A 15 11.15 -0.94 -13.25
CA LEU A 15 12.50 -1.22 -12.72
C LEU A 15 12.50 -1.47 -11.21
N ALA A 16 11.49 -0.99 -10.47
CA ALA A 16 11.43 -1.09 -9.02
C ALA A 16 10.69 -2.32 -8.52
N LEU A 17 9.81 -2.91 -9.35
CA LEU A 17 9.03 -4.09 -8.95
C LEU A 17 9.95 -5.29 -8.73
N ALA A 18 9.73 -5.98 -7.62
CA ALA A 18 10.41 -7.24 -7.32
C ALA A 18 9.82 -8.39 -8.18
N PRO A 19 10.55 -9.50 -8.37
CA PRO A 19 10.00 -10.71 -8.96
C PRO A 19 8.72 -11.13 -8.21
N ASN A 20 7.64 -11.39 -8.93
CA ASN A 20 6.31 -11.74 -8.40
C ASN A 20 5.58 -10.60 -7.65
N GLU A 21 6.09 -9.37 -7.66
CA GLU A 21 5.36 -8.21 -7.14
C GLU A 21 4.31 -7.77 -8.17
N GLN A 22 3.04 -7.69 -7.74
CA GLN A 22 1.92 -7.39 -8.62
C GLN A 22 1.30 -6.04 -8.23
N VAL A 23 1.06 -5.19 -9.22
CA VAL A 23 0.33 -3.93 -9.05
C VAL A 23 -1.17 -4.22 -8.94
N VAL A 24 -1.79 -3.75 -7.86
CA VAL A 24 -3.22 -3.91 -7.56
C VAL A 24 -3.98 -2.59 -7.77
N VAL A 25 -3.35 -1.48 -7.35
CA VAL A 25 -3.90 -0.13 -7.51
C VAL A 25 -2.84 0.74 -8.14
N GLU A 26 -3.23 1.54 -9.14
CA GLU A 26 -2.40 2.54 -9.78
C GLU A 26 -3.26 3.77 -10.05
N LEU A 27 -2.98 4.88 -9.39
CA LEU A 27 -3.72 6.13 -9.50
C LEU A 27 -2.75 7.28 -9.77
N ARG A 28 -3.07 8.08 -10.79
CA ARG A 28 -2.28 9.26 -11.12
C ARG A 28 -2.68 10.49 -10.31
N GLY A 29 -1.70 11.30 -9.91
CA GLY A 29 -1.91 12.63 -9.33
C GLY A 29 -2.17 13.71 -10.39
N VAL A 30 -2.24 14.96 -9.92
CA VAL A 30 -2.43 16.16 -10.80
C VAL A 30 -1.17 16.42 -11.61
N TYR A 31 -0.03 16.36 -10.97
CA TYR A 31 1.27 16.52 -11.61
C TYR A 31 1.83 15.14 -12.02
N LYS A 32 3.05 15.07 -12.45
CA LYS A 32 3.68 13.78 -12.80
C LYS A 32 3.99 12.96 -11.54
N GLU A 33 2.97 12.49 -10.89
CA GLU A 33 3.00 11.69 -9.67
C GLU A 33 1.96 10.57 -9.71
N ALA A 34 2.24 9.49 -9.03
CA ALA A 34 1.36 8.33 -8.95
C ALA A 34 1.42 7.67 -7.57
N LEU A 35 0.26 7.17 -7.12
CA LEU A 35 0.12 6.20 -6.05
C LEU A 35 0.02 4.81 -6.65
N VAL A 36 0.89 3.92 -6.23
CA VAL A 36 0.87 2.51 -6.63
C VAL A 36 0.80 1.63 -5.39
N CYS A 37 -0.19 0.76 -5.34
CA CYS A 37 -0.29 -0.27 -4.31
C CYS A 37 -0.01 -1.62 -4.96
N THR A 38 0.95 -2.35 -4.43
CA THR A 38 1.25 -3.71 -4.86
C THR A 38 0.69 -4.72 -3.85
N ASN A 39 0.94 -5.98 -4.05
CA ASN A 39 0.60 -7.03 -3.10
C ASN A 39 1.46 -7.00 -1.81
N ILE A 40 2.58 -6.22 -1.77
CA ILE A 40 3.52 -6.20 -0.63
C ILE A 40 3.79 -4.82 -0.03
N ARG A 41 3.61 -3.74 -0.78
CA ARG A 41 3.94 -2.37 -0.35
C ARG A 41 3.15 -1.29 -1.09
N VAL A 42 3.23 -0.07 -0.56
CA VAL A 42 2.77 1.15 -1.20
C VAL A 42 3.98 1.88 -1.78
N LEU A 43 3.84 2.38 -3.01
CA LEU A 43 4.82 3.19 -3.72
C LEU A 43 4.19 4.54 -4.08
N ILE A 44 4.94 5.62 -3.91
CA ILE A 44 4.59 6.94 -4.44
C ILE A 44 5.73 7.38 -5.34
N LEU A 45 5.39 7.58 -6.61
CA LEU A 45 6.34 7.97 -7.64
C LEU A 45 6.12 9.44 -8.02
N LYS A 46 7.19 10.17 -8.19
CA LYS A 46 7.18 11.57 -8.57
C LYS A 46 8.21 11.87 -9.64
N ALA A 47 7.83 12.67 -10.63
CA ALA A 47 8.74 13.13 -11.68
C ALA A 47 8.36 14.53 -12.15
N GLY A 48 9.37 15.29 -12.61
CA GLY A 48 9.16 16.60 -13.19
C GLY A 48 9.31 17.75 -12.20
N TRP A 49 9.38 18.94 -12.75
CA TRP A 49 9.68 20.18 -12.02
C TRP A 49 8.69 20.52 -10.89
N MET A 50 7.40 20.31 -11.12
CA MET A 50 6.34 20.63 -10.13
C MET A 50 6.45 19.80 -8.85
N THR A 51 7.07 18.63 -8.93
CA THR A 51 7.32 17.75 -7.79
C THR A 51 8.72 17.93 -7.18
N GLY A 52 9.47 18.93 -7.66
CA GLY A 52 10.84 19.20 -7.22
C GLY A 52 11.91 18.40 -7.96
N GLN A 53 11.53 17.59 -8.95
CA GLN A 53 12.45 16.71 -9.70
C GLN A 53 12.72 17.26 -11.10
N TRP A 54 13.84 17.95 -11.29
CA TRP A 54 14.26 18.47 -12.59
C TRP A 54 14.71 17.35 -13.54
N PHE A 55 15.52 16.42 -13.01
CA PHE A 55 16.11 15.33 -13.78
C PHE A 55 16.02 14.02 -12.96
N GLY A 56 14.97 13.25 -13.10
CA GLY A 56 14.88 12.00 -12.37
C GLY A 56 13.46 11.62 -12.00
N THR A 57 13.35 10.60 -11.19
CA THR A 57 12.11 10.13 -10.58
C THR A 57 12.39 9.84 -9.12
N ASP A 58 11.64 10.46 -8.22
CA ASP A 58 11.65 10.09 -6.81
C ASP A 58 10.65 8.97 -6.56
N MET A 59 11.04 8.08 -5.69
CA MET A 59 10.22 6.97 -5.25
C MET A 59 10.22 6.87 -3.74
N PHE A 60 9.08 7.11 -3.13
CA PHE A 60 8.83 6.77 -1.75
C PHE A 60 8.19 5.38 -1.69
N GLN A 61 8.66 4.51 -0.80
CA GLN A 61 8.13 3.17 -0.64
C GLN A 61 7.89 2.85 0.83
N CYS A 62 6.78 2.17 1.11
CA CYS A 62 6.39 1.80 2.46
C CYS A 62 5.77 0.39 2.46
N PRO A 63 6.41 -0.62 3.04
CA PRO A 63 5.78 -1.91 3.31
C PRO A 63 4.52 -1.73 4.16
N TYR A 64 3.46 -2.50 3.91
CA TYR A 64 2.19 -2.35 4.63
C TYR A 64 2.33 -2.43 6.14
N ARG A 65 3.22 -3.26 6.67
CA ARG A 65 3.51 -3.38 8.11
C ARG A 65 4.01 -2.09 8.77
N ASN A 66 4.55 -1.16 7.97
CA ASN A 66 5.09 0.12 8.44
C ASN A 66 4.11 1.28 8.21
N VAL A 67 2.95 1.03 7.60
CA VAL A 67 1.92 2.05 7.39
C VAL A 67 1.24 2.33 8.73
N ALA A 68 1.29 3.58 9.16
CA ALA A 68 0.60 4.09 10.35
C ALA A 68 -0.76 4.70 9.99
N GLY A 69 -0.94 5.18 8.75
CA GLY A 69 -2.18 5.74 8.28
C GLY A 69 -2.15 6.12 6.80
N ALA A 70 -3.32 6.22 6.20
CA ALA A 70 -3.51 6.73 4.86
C ALA A 70 -4.75 7.63 4.85
N GLN A 71 -4.65 8.84 4.34
CA GLN A 71 -5.74 9.81 4.35
C GLN A 71 -5.84 10.62 3.07
N VAL A 72 -7.03 11.10 2.78
CA VAL A 72 -7.33 12.06 1.71
C VAL A 72 -7.81 13.36 2.33
N ASN A 73 -7.07 14.42 2.13
CA ASN A 73 -7.46 15.78 2.46
C ASN A 73 -7.95 16.46 1.18
N PHE A 74 -9.26 16.65 1.05
CA PHE A 74 -9.88 17.18 -0.16
C PHE A 74 -10.86 18.31 0.17
N HIS A 75 -10.64 19.47 -0.44
CA HIS A 75 -11.48 20.64 -0.32
C HIS A 75 -12.06 20.97 -1.70
N ILE A 76 -13.31 21.21 -1.78
CA ILE A 76 -14.13 21.62 -2.95
C ILE A 76 -13.68 21.00 -4.30
N LEU A 77 -12.49 21.35 -4.82
CA LEU A 77 -12.00 20.91 -6.13
C LEU A 77 -10.61 20.27 -6.11
N THR A 78 -9.81 20.52 -5.06
CA THR A 78 -8.42 20.08 -4.97
C THR A 78 -8.10 19.52 -3.60
N GLY A 79 -7.07 18.69 -3.53
CA GLY A 79 -6.61 18.10 -2.30
C GLY A 79 -5.36 17.26 -2.49
N TYR A 80 -5.07 16.42 -1.54
CA TYR A 80 -3.95 15.49 -1.61
C TYR A 80 -4.25 14.21 -0.83
N PHE A 81 -3.64 13.14 -1.28
CA PHE A 81 -3.45 11.91 -0.53
C PHE A 81 -2.17 12.02 0.28
N GLU A 82 -2.17 11.50 1.49
CA GLU A 82 -0.99 11.42 2.35
C GLU A 82 -0.89 10.05 2.99
N LEU A 83 0.29 9.43 2.89
CA LEU A 83 0.66 8.20 3.58
C LEU A 83 1.49 8.53 4.81
N SER A 84 1.11 8.00 5.95
CA SER A 84 1.89 8.08 7.19
C SER A 84 2.58 6.75 7.43
N ALA A 85 3.90 6.77 7.62
CA ALA A 85 4.68 5.61 8.02
C ALA A 85 5.09 5.73 9.49
N GLY A 86 5.33 4.61 10.14
CA GLY A 86 5.79 4.60 11.53
C GLY A 86 7.08 5.42 11.68
N GLY A 87 7.10 6.35 12.64
CA GLY A 87 8.22 7.25 12.90
C GLY A 87 8.28 8.52 12.03
N MET A 88 7.37 8.71 11.08
CA MET A 88 7.26 9.96 10.31
C MET A 88 6.40 10.97 11.04
N GLN A 89 6.90 12.21 11.15
CA GLN A 89 6.10 13.36 11.59
C GLN A 89 5.42 14.00 10.38
N ASN A 90 4.09 14.00 10.35
CA ASN A 90 3.33 14.70 9.33
C ASN A 90 3.21 16.18 9.68
N ALA A 91 3.77 17.05 8.85
CA ALA A 91 3.58 18.49 8.98
C ALA A 91 2.29 18.94 8.26
N PRO A 92 1.61 19.99 8.71
CA PRO A 92 0.48 20.57 8.01
C PRO A 92 0.85 20.94 6.57
N LYS A 93 -0.01 20.59 5.60
CA LYS A 93 0.21 20.82 4.17
C LYS A 93 -0.86 21.73 3.58
N SER A 94 -0.48 22.53 2.60
CA SER A 94 -1.39 23.37 1.83
C SER A 94 -1.19 23.13 0.33
N PHE A 95 -2.26 22.80 -0.36
CA PHE A 95 -2.23 22.53 -1.82
C PHE A 95 -1.68 23.70 -2.63
N TRP A 96 -1.99 24.92 -2.22
CA TRP A 96 -1.61 26.14 -2.92
C TRP A 96 -0.25 26.71 -2.52
N SER A 97 0.46 26.05 -1.61
CA SER A 97 1.75 26.55 -1.15
C SER A 97 2.86 26.18 -2.12
N THR A 98 3.67 27.14 -2.46
CA THR A 98 4.93 27.00 -3.19
C THR A 98 6.10 26.64 -2.28
N ASN A 99 5.91 26.76 -0.95
CA ASN A 99 6.96 26.41 0.03
C ASN A 99 7.20 24.90 0.05
N ASN A 100 8.45 24.50 -0.09
CA ASN A 100 8.86 23.09 -0.15
C ASN A 100 8.41 22.27 1.07
N SER A 101 8.37 22.88 2.25
CA SER A 101 8.04 22.18 3.51
C SER A 101 6.56 21.86 3.67
N ILE A 102 5.66 22.60 3.00
CA ILE A 102 4.20 22.48 3.16
C ILE A 102 3.45 22.17 1.86
N SER A 103 4.16 22.06 0.72
CA SER A 103 3.57 21.68 -0.56
C SER A 103 3.40 20.16 -0.67
N PRO A 104 2.18 19.61 -0.82
CA PRO A 104 1.98 18.18 -0.99
C PRO A 104 2.59 17.67 -2.30
N ALA A 105 2.71 18.49 -3.35
CA ALA A 105 3.37 18.09 -4.58
C ALA A 105 4.83 17.72 -4.38
N LYS A 106 5.51 18.38 -3.44
CA LYS A 106 6.94 18.16 -3.14
C LYS A 106 7.17 17.17 -2.00
N ALA A 107 6.17 16.91 -1.16
CA ALA A 107 6.27 15.93 -0.07
C ALA A 107 6.35 14.50 -0.63
N PRO A 108 7.35 13.68 -0.25
CA PRO A 108 7.57 12.36 -0.86
C PRO A 108 6.40 11.39 -0.61
N ASN A 109 5.71 11.52 0.52
CA ASN A 109 4.61 10.67 0.96
C ASN A 109 3.22 11.16 0.55
N CYS A 110 3.12 12.16 -0.35
CA CYS A 110 1.86 12.73 -0.79
C CYS A 110 1.66 12.60 -2.30
N VAL A 111 0.39 12.58 -2.73
CA VAL A 111 -0.02 12.68 -4.13
C VAL A 111 -1.11 13.73 -4.24
N THR A 112 -1.00 14.69 -5.16
CA THR A 112 -1.99 15.74 -5.34
C THR A 112 -3.21 15.25 -6.10
N ILE A 113 -4.38 15.75 -5.74
CA ILE A 113 -5.68 15.31 -6.26
C ILE A 113 -6.45 16.53 -6.79
N ALA A 114 -7.09 16.38 -7.95
CA ALA A 114 -8.08 17.33 -8.45
C ALA A 114 -9.33 16.58 -8.95
N GLY A 115 -10.51 17.11 -8.60
CA GLY A 115 -11.81 16.52 -8.93
C GLY A 115 -12.29 15.49 -7.92
N ARG A 116 -13.63 15.45 -7.72
CA ARG A 116 -14.28 14.57 -6.73
C ARG A 116 -14.10 13.09 -7.07
N ASP A 117 -14.30 12.72 -8.33
CA ASP A 117 -14.20 11.33 -8.78
C ASP A 117 -12.82 10.74 -8.48
N ARG A 118 -11.77 11.55 -8.64
CA ARG A 118 -10.42 11.14 -8.30
C ARG A 118 -10.23 11.04 -6.78
N ALA A 119 -10.76 11.98 -6.01
CA ALA A 119 -10.72 11.91 -4.56
C ALA A 119 -11.39 10.63 -4.03
N ASP A 120 -12.50 10.20 -4.63
CA ASP A 120 -13.19 8.98 -4.25
C ASP A 120 -12.35 7.73 -4.57
N LYS A 121 -11.66 7.68 -5.71
CA LYS A 121 -10.71 6.61 -6.03
C LYS A 121 -9.57 6.54 -5.00
N PHE A 122 -9.03 7.69 -4.60
CA PHE A 122 -7.99 7.73 -3.56
C PHE A 122 -8.53 7.32 -2.18
N ARG A 123 -9.80 7.61 -1.84
CA ARG A 123 -10.44 7.10 -0.61
C ARG A 123 -10.55 5.59 -0.61
N LEU A 124 -10.92 4.99 -1.75
CA LEU A 124 -10.93 3.54 -1.92
C LEU A 124 -9.52 2.94 -1.79
N ALA A 125 -8.51 3.62 -2.33
CA ALA A 125 -7.12 3.21 -2.15
C ALA A 125 -6.68 3.31 -0.68
N CYS A 126 -7.12 4.34 0.08
CA CYS A 126 -6.89 4.41 1.53
C CYS A 126 -7.48 3.20 2.25
N ALA A 127 -8.73 2.84 1.96
CA ALA A 127 -9.38 1.67 2.56
C ALA A 127 -8.61 0.37 2.25
N PHE A 128 -8.17 0.20 1.00
CA PHE A 128 -7.32 -0.93 0.60
C PHE A 128 -5.99 -0.94 1.37
N ILE A 129 -5.29 0.18 1.44
CA ILE A 129 -4.00 0.30 2.15
C ILE A 129 -4.17 -0.05 3.63
N MET A 130 -5.19 0.47 4.29
CA MET A 130 -5.45 0.21 5.71
C MET A 130 -5.86 -1.24 5.95
N HIS A 131 -6.63 -1.85 5.04
CA HIS A 131 -6.93 -3.28 5.08
C HIS A 131 -5.65 -4.14 5.01
N MET A 132 -4.76 -3.84 4.07
CA MET A 132 -3.48 -4.53 3.93
C MET A 132 -2.57 -4.32 5.15
N ALA A 133 -2.54 -3.11 5.69
CA ALA A 133 -1.76 -2.76 6.87
C ALA A 133 -2.25 -3.46 8.14
N SER A 134 -3.58 -3.66 8.28
CA SER A 134 -4.17 -4.36 9.42
C SER A 134 -4.01 -5.89 9.38
N GLY A 135 -3.35 -6.42 8.37
CA GLY A 135 -3.09 -7.85 8.22
C GLY A 135 -3.96 -8.57 7.19
N GLY A 136 -4.69 -7.81 6.35
CA GLY A 136 -5.43 -8.37 5.21
C GLY A 136 -4.54 -9.14 4.24
N ALA A 137 -3.23 -8.80 4.18
CA ALA A 137 -2.22 -9.56 3.43
C ALA A 137 -1.78 -10.86 4.12
N ARG A 138 -2.05 -11.02 5.41
CA ARG A 138 -1.71 -12.26 6.13
C ARG A 138 -2.57 -13.44 5.72
N ALA A 139 -3.70 -13.21 5.06
CA ALA A 139 -4.56 -14.26 4.53
C ALA A 139 -4.05 -14.87 3.19
N GLY A 140 -3.07 -14.23 2.52
CA GLY A 140 -2.58 -14.65 1.19
C GLY A 140 -1.10 -15.09 1.13
N VAL A 141 -0.31 -14.76 2.15
CA VAL A 141 1.09 -15.22 2.26
C VAL A 141 1.25 -15.85 3.63
N GLN A 142 0.66 -17.02 3.80
CA GLN A 142 1.13 -17.96 4.83
C GLN A 142 2.54 -18.36 4.39
N THR A 143 3.56 -17.74 5.00
CA THR A 143 4.91 -18.31 4.95
C THR A 143 4.84 -19.71 5.53
N SER A 144 5.57 -20.65 4.91
CA SER A 144 5.64 -22.06 5.36
C SER A 144 5.84 -22.22 6.88
N GLY A 145 6.46 -21.23 7.54
CA GLY A 145 6.61 -21.18 9.00
C GLY A 145 5.30 -21.01 9.79
N ASP A 146 4.36 -20.18 9.31
CA ASP A 146 3.09 -19.95 10.01
C ASP A 146 2.16 -21.18 9.93
N SER A 147 2.23 -21.91 8.82
CA SER A 147 1.45 -23.14 8.63
C SER A 147 1.97 -24.28 9.53
N ILE A 148 3.28 -24.41 9.68
CA ILE A 148 3.90 -25.38 10.61
C ILE A 148 3.50 -25.06 12.06
N HIS A 149 3.56 -23.80 12.46
CA HIS A 149 3.16 -23.37 13.81
C HIS A 149 1.66 -23.58 14.07
N THR A 150 0.82 -23.42 13.04
CA THR A 150 -0.62 -23.71 13.13
C THR A 150 -0.89 -25.20 13.27
N LEU A 151 -0.18 -26.04 12.53
CA LEU A 151 -0.27 -27.50 12.66
C LEU A 151 0.20 -27.99 14.04
N GLU A 152 1.26 -27.43 14.59
CA GLU A 152 1.73 -27.73 15.96
C GLU A 152 0.67 -27.37 17.01
N ARG A 153 0.01 -26.19 16.88
CA ARG A 153 -1.07 -25.77 17.78
C ARG A 153 -2.27 -26.71 17.68
N LEU A 154 -2.66 -27.11 16.45
CA LEU A 154 -3.73 -28.08 16.25
C LEU A 154 -3.39 -29.45 16.85
N ALA A 155 -2.14 -29.90 16.74
CA ALA A 155 -1.70 -31.17 17.37
C ALA A 155 -1.84 -31.09 18.90
N LYS A 156 -1.42 -29.99 19.53
CA LYS A 156 -1.58 -29.78 20.98
C LYS A 156 -3.06 -29.76 21.41
N LEU A 157 -3.95 -29.20 20.62
CA LEU A 157 -5.39 -29.18 20.91
C LEU A 157 -6.02 -30.56 20.77
N ARG A 158 -5.55 -31.40 19.83
CA ARG A 158 -5.93 -32.82 19.74
C ARG A 158 -5.43 -33.61 20.96
N ASP A 159 -4.17 -33.45 21.32
CA ASP A 159 -3.55 -34.16 22.45
C ASP A 159 -4.17 -33.74 23.79
N ALA A 160 -4.66 -32.51 23.89
CA ALA A 160 -5.44 -32.00 25.03
C ALA A 160 -6.92 -32.42 25.01
N GLY A 161 -7.37 -33.18 24.00
CA GLY A 161 -8.76 -33.64 23.88
C GLY A 161 -9.77 -32.53 23.52
N VAL A 162 -9.33 -31.34 23.14
CA VAL A 162 -10.19 -30.18 22.76
C VAL A 162 -10.80 -30.39 21.38
N ILE A 163 -10.08 -31.05 20.47
CA ILE A 163 -10.57 -31.42 19.15
C ILE A 163 -10.39 -32.94 18.93
N SER A 164 -11.29 -33.52 18.16
CA SER A 164 -11.21 -34.93 17.80
C SER A 164 -10.12 -35.23 16.76
N ALA A 165 -9.68 -36.45 16.64
CA ALA A 165 -8.73 -36.88 15.63
C ALA A 165 -9.24 -36.62 14.20
N ALA A 166 -10.56 -36.78 13.96
CA ALA A 166 -11.18 -36.53 12.66
C ALA A 166 -11.18 -35.03 12.28
N GLU A 167 -11.45 -34.16 13.24
CA GLU A 167 -11.37 -32.69 13.04
C GLU A 167 -9.93 -32.23 12.79
N PHE A 168 -8.96 -32.84 13.50
CA PHE A 168 -7.54 -32.55 13.27
C PHE A 168 -7.12 -32.94 11.84
N GLU A 169 -7.43 -34.15 11.37
CA GLU A 169 -7.09 -34.57 10.00
C GLU A 169 -7.77 -33.74 8.93
N SER A 170 -9.04 -33.37 9.12
CA SER A 170 -9.76 -32.46 8.20
C SER A 170 -9.08 -31.10 8.08
N LYS A 171 -8.71 -30.49 9.22
CA LYS A 171 -8.01 -29.21 9.25
C LYS A 171 -6.59 -29.29 8.71
N LYS A 172 -5.89 -30.36 8.95
CA LYS A 172 -4.54 -30.61 8.42
C LYS A 172 -4.57 -30.69 6.89
N ILE A 173 -5.51 -31.43 6.30
CA ILE A 173 -5.70 -31.51 4.85
C ILE A 173 -6.00 -30.12 4.27
N GLN A 174 -6.88 -29.35 4.92
CA GLN A 174 -7.23 -28.00 4.49
C GLN A 174 -6.03 -27.03 4.53
N ILE A 175 -5.12 -27.18 5.49
CA ILE A 175 -3.90 -26.37 5.58
C ILE A 175 -2.90 -26.81 4.50
N LEU A 176 -2.68 -28.11 4.34
CA LEU A 176 -1.73 -28.66 3.37
C LEU A 176 -2.17 -28.45 1.90
N SER A 177 -3.48 -28.36 1.61
CA SER A 177 -3.99 -28.11 0.27
C SER A 177 -3.79 -26.66 -0.23
N ARG A 178 -3.24 -25.78 0.61
CA ARG A 178 -2.91 -24.39 0.26
C ARG A 178 -1.43 -24.18 -0.09
N PHE A 179 -0.65 -25.29 -0.11
CA PHE A 179 0.72 -25.34 -0.61
C PHE A 179 0.73 -25.82 -2.06
#